data_0850eabb607aaec0577c9b6bffcc5f24
#
_entry.id   0850eabb607aaec0577c9b6bffcc5f24
#
_cell.length_a   1.000
_cell.length_b   1.000
_cell.length_c   1.000
_cell.angle_alpha   90.00
_cell.angle_beta   90.00
_cell.angle_gamma   90.00
#
_symmetry.space_group_name_H-M   'P 1'
#
loop_
_entity.id
_entity.type
_entity.pdbx_description
1 polymer ?
#
loop_
_entity_poly.entity_id
_entity_poly.type
_entity_poly.pdbx_seq_one_letter_code
_entity_poly.pdbx_strand_id
1 'polypeptide(L)'
;MTAMHENQPPVQAGPVRRLTADDTEGVLRIVDLEELDSANLARELACPDDYMWMGVDLPEGRLGAVHRSMRWGDHLLLKGVFVDEPLRGSGAALQLAFALRDTARAEGYEGLAAWVEPHKPEAALAHMLRLRSTGPLVHRFDVPLPADGPYAVAATARSNGRLVMEPVTSAPPLVADLLTGDAPGSVRWVHDRHRLVLSGFPAASVTDLGQVLAAAAPLAKAVGTRRVELPVPAADLSAAFFLASLKAHRLSRTPVRLGRADFGSTRPGHAAREPKEQVRA
;
A
#
# COMPACT_ATOMS: atom_id res chain seq x y z
N MET A 1 29.85 39.38 -7.11
CA MET A 1 30.15 38.37 -8.13
C MET A 1 29.10 37.26 -7.97
N THR A 2 28.03 37.33 -8.77
CA THR A 2 26.93 36.35 -8.76
C THR A 2 27.38 35.22 -9.68
N ALA A 3 27.61 34.05 -9.11
CA ALA A 3 27.93 32.87 -9.89
C ALA A 3 26.72 32.56 -10.78
N MET A 4 26.90 32.69 -12.09
CA MET A 4 25.98 32.19 -13.07
C MET A 4 25.92 30.66 -12.91
N HIS A 5 24.81 30.13 -12.40
CA HIS A 5 24.53 28.71 -12.52
C HIS A 5 24.46 28.41 -14.02
N GLU A 6 25.48 27.76 -14.53
CA GLU A 6 25.49 27.17 -15.86
C GLU A 6 24.25 26.29 -15.99
N ASN A 7 23.40 26.62 -16.94
CA ASN A 7 22.19 25.88 -17.29
C ASN A 7 22.65 24.54 -17.91
N GLN A 8 23.01 23.57 -17.08
CA GLN A 8 23.25 22.22 -17.57
C GLN A 8 21.93 21.71 -18.18
N PRO A 9 21.95 21.15 -19.39
CA PRO A 9 20.76 20.57 -19.97
C PRO A 9 20.18 19.50 -19.02
N PRO A 10 18.86 19.38 -18.89
CA PRO A 10 18.26 18.42 -17.98
C PRO A 10 18.75 17.01 -18.35
N VAL A 11 19.20 16.28 -17.34
CA VAL A 11 19.65 14.88 -17.53
C VAL A 11 18.47 14.08 -18.05
N GLN A 12 18.67 13.40 -19.17
CA GLN A 12 17.63 12.59 -19.79
C GLN A 12 17.48 11.29 -19.01
N ALA A 13 16.26 11.03 -18.54
CA ALA A 13 15.91 9.78 -17.85
C ALA A 13 15.91 8.60 -18.84
N GLY A 14 16.45 7.47 -18.40
CA GLY A 14 16.41 6.21 -19.15
C GLY A 14 15.01 5.58 -19.20
N PRO A 15 14.88 4.39 -19.80
CA PRO A 15 13.61 3.66 -19.80
C PRO A 15 13.23 3.21 -18.37
N VAL A 16 11.92 3.11 -18.13
CA VAL A 16 11.42 2.54 -16.88
C VAL A 16 11.53 1.02 -16.95
N ARG A 17 12.03 0.43 -15.87
CA ARG A 17 12.11 -1.03 -15.73
C ARG A 17 11.64 -1.48 -14.34
N ARG A 18 11.27 -2.75 -14.23
CA ARG A 18 11.04 -3.40 -12.94
C ARG A 18 12.38 -3.62 -12.24
N LEU A 19 12.40 -3.42 -10.93
CA LEU A 19 13.59 -3.66 -10.11
C LEU A 19 13.60 -5.10 -9.59
N THR A 20 14.80 -5.60 -9.39
CA THR A 20 15.08 -6.96 -8.91
C THR A 20 15.98 -6.91 -7.67
N ALA A 21 16.32 -8.07 -7.11
CA ALA A 21 17.23 -8.15 -5.98
C ALA A 21 18.60 -7.51 -6.24
N ASP A 22 19.05 -7.49 -7.49
CA ASP A 22 20.33 -6.87 -7.88
C ASP A 22 20.34 -5.34 -7.71
N ASP A 23 19.16 -4.72 -7.62
CA ASP A 23 19.01 -3.29 -7.47
C ASP A 23 19.02 -2.81 -6.01
N THR A 24 19.16 -3.73 -5.04
CA THR A 24 19.04 -3.44 -3.60
C THR A 24 19.90 -2.26 -3.16
N GLU A 25 21.17 -2.24 -3.53
CA GLU A 25 22.10 -1.15 -3.15
C GLU A 25 21.68 0.19 -3.77
N GLY A 26 21.30 0.16 -5.06
CA GLY A 26 20.83 1.35 -5.78
C GLY A 26 19.57 1.94 -5.17
N VAL A 27 18.62 1.09 -4.77
CA VAL A 27 17.38 1.51 -4.10
C VAL A 27 17.68 2.13 -2.74
N LEU A 28 18.47 1.47 -1.89
CA LEU A 28 18.81 1.97 -0.54
C LEU A 28 19.53 3.31 -0.58
N ARG A 29 20.29 3.60 -1.65
CA ARG A 29 20.94 4.88 -1.83
C ARG A 29 19.95 6.04 -2.09
N ILE A 30 18.83 5.75 -2.77
CA ILE A 30 17.84 6.76 -3.18
C ILE A 30 16.73 6.89 -2.17
N VAL A 31 16.33 5.77 -1.56
CA VAL A 31 15.15 5.67 -0.70
C VAL A 31 15.54 5.90 0.74
N ASP A 32 15.24 7.09 1.24
CA ASP A 32 15.33 7.43 2.66
C ASP A 32 14.00 7.13 3.34
N LEU A 33 13.78 5.85 3.64
CA LEU A 33 12.63 5.39 4.43
C LEU A 33 13.14 4.77 5.72
N GLU A 34 12.74 5.37 6.83
CA GLU A 34 12.87 4.76 8.14
C GLU A 34 12.38 3.30 8.10
N GLU A 35 13.16 2.37 8.61
CA GLU A 35 12.83 0.94 8.68
C GLU A 35 12.90 0.16 7.34
N LEU A 36 13.36 0.75 6.25
CA LEU A 36 13.70 0.02 5.05
C LEU A 36 15.18 -0.36 5.10
N ASP A 37 15.48 -1.51 5.65
CA ASP A 37 16.80 -2.10 5.62
C ASP A 37 16.99 -3.04 4.40
N SER A 38 18.23 -3.49 4.21
CA SER A 38 18.60 -4.41 3.13
C SER A 38 17.78 -5.70 3.13
N ALA A 39 17.49 -6.27 4.29
CA ALA A 39 16.76 -7.53 4.41
C ALA A 39 15.28 -7.38 4.04
N ASN A 40 14.64 -6.30 4.51
CA ASN A 40 13.26 -5.98 4.16
C ASN A 40 13.13 -5.68 2.67
N LEU A 41 14.05 -4.90 2.10
CA LEU A 41 14.05 -4.59 0.67
C LEU A 41 14.28 -5.84 -0.18
N ALA A 42 15.27 -6.66 0.15
CA ALA A 42 15.54 -7.91 -0.57
C ALA A 42 14.31 -8.83 -0.58
N ARG A 43 13.59 -8.93 0.55
CA ARG A 43 12.34 -9.68 0.63
C ARG A 43 11.25 -9.09 -0.28
N GLU A 44 11.08 -7.76 -0.31
CA GLU A 44 10.10 -7.13 -1.18
C GLU A 44 10.42 -7.33 -2.67
N LEU A 45 11.67 -7.20 -3.05
CA LEU A 45 12.12 -7.43 -4.42
C LEU A 45 12.01 -8.90 -4.84
N ALA A 46 12.13 -9.83 -3.90
CA ALA A 46 11.93 -11.27 -4.13
C ALA A 46 10.45 -11.69 -4.22
N CYS A 47 9.51 -10.81 -3.87
CA CYS A 47 8.07 -11.08 -3.89
C CYS A 47 7.33 -10.17 -4.89
N PRO A 48 7.56 -10.32 -6.21
CA PRO A 48 7.01 -9.42 -7.24
C PRO A 48 5.47 -9.46 -7.33
N ASP A 49 4.82 -10.51 -6.84
CA ASP A 49 3.36 -10.60 -6.79
C ASP A 49 2.74 -9.70 -5.72
N ASP A 50 3.49 -9.40 -4.67
CA ASP A 50 3.03 -8.58 -3.55
C ASP A 50 3.56 -7.15 -3.59
N TYR A 51 4.75 -6.95 -4.17
CA TYR A 51 5.40 -5.65 -4.24
C TYR A 51 5.83 -5.32 -5.67
N MET A 52 5.56 -4.11 -6.08
CA MET A 52 6.01 -3.61 -7.37
C MET A 52 6.97 -2.45 -7.16
N TRP A 53 8.23 -2.69 -7.49
CA TRP A 53 9.29 -1.70 -7.54
C TRP A 53 9.63 -1.40 -8.98
N MET A 54 9.58 -0.14 -9.37
CA MET A 54 9.94 0.34 -10.70
C MET A 54 11.07 1.35 -10.57
N GLY A 55 11.97 1.38 -11.56
CA GLY A 55 13.10 2.29 -11.54
C GLY A 55 13.40 2.88 -12.91
N VAL A 56 14.15 3.98 -12.89
CA VAL A 56 14.71 4.67 -14.04
C VAL A 56 16.20 4.84 -13.79
N ASP A 57 17.00 4.44 -14.75
CA ASP A 57 18.44 4.59 -14.67
C ASP A 57 18.89 5.96 -15.22
N LEU A 58 19.97 6.48 -14.67
CA LEU A 58 20.76 7.59 -15.22
C LEU A 58 21.53 7.10 -16.46
N PRO A 59 22.00 8.02 -17.33
CA PRO A 59 22.75 7.64 -18.55
C PRO A 59 23.98 6.75 -18.29
N GLU A 60 24.62 6.88 -17.14
CA GLU A 60 25.74 6.04 -16.70
C GLU A 60 25.33 4.67 -16.16
N GLY A 61 24.06 4.29 -16.25
CA GLY A 61 23.53 3.00 -15.81
C GLY A 61 23.26 2.89 -14.31
N ARG A 62 23.47 3.94 -13.54
CA ARG A 62 23.15 4.01 -12.13
C ARG A 62 21.66 4.33 -11.93
N LEU A 63 20.99 3.67 -10.99
CA LEU A 63 19.60 3.95 -10.66
C LEU A 63 19.43 5.41 -10.21
N GLY A 64 18.49 6.14 -10.79
CA GLY A 64 18.27 7.56 -10.54
C GLY A 64 16.91 7.93 -10.00
N ALA A 65 15.91 7.07 -10.19
CA ALA A 65 14.60 7.26 -9.57
C ALA A 65 13.92 5.92 -9.35
N VAL A 66 13.10 5.82 -8.30
CA VAL A 66 12.36 4.60 -7.95
C VAL A 66 10.93 4.92 -7.53
N HIS A 67 10.03 4.00 -7.81
CA HIS A 67 8.66 4.00 -7.32
C HIS A 67 8.39 2.69 -6.56
N ARG A 68 7.86 2.81 -5.35
CA ARG A 68 7.44 1.69 -4.51
C ARG A 68 5.93 1.60 -4.45
N SER A 69 5.41 0.42 -4.69
CA SER A 69 4.00 0.10 -4.52
C SER A 69 3.81 -1.34 -4.07
N MET A 70 2.62 -1.67 -3.62
CA MET A 70 2.31 -3.00 -3.11
C MET A 70 0.86 -3.38 -3.42
N ARG A 71 0.62 -4.67 -3.52
CA ARG A 71 -0.72 -5.22 -3.73
C ARG A 71 -1.64 -4.87 -2.55
N TRP A 72 -2.84 -4.44 -2.86
CA TRP A 72 -3.86 -4.10 -1.89
C TRP A 72 -5.23 -4.62 -2.34
N GLY A 73 -5.45 -5.90 -2.14
CA GLY A 73 -6.54 -6.61 -2.78
C GLY A 73 -6.38 -6.60 -4.31
N ASP A 74 -7.37 -6.11 -5.01
CA ASP A 74 -7.37 -5.99 -6.47
C ASP A 74 -6.77 -4.67 -6.97
N HIS A 75 -6.28 -3.81 -6.08
CA HIS A 75 -5.64 -2.54 -6.40
C HIS A 75 -4.15 -2.58 -6.08
N LEU A 76 -3.42 -1.68 -6.68
CA LEU A 76 -2.03 -1.40 -6.33
C LEU A 76 -1.96 -0.15 -5.45
N LEU A 77 -1.46 -0.28 -4.22
CA LEU A 77 -1.27 0.83 -3.29
C LEU A 77 0.08 1.50 -3.54
N LEU A 78 0.04 2.75 -3.95
CA LEU A 78 1.23 3.57 -4.17
C LEU A 78 1.79 4.02 -2.82
N LYS A 79 3.09 3.80 -2.58
CA LYS A 79 3.74 4.11 -1.30
C LYS A 79 4.71 5.27 -1.39
N GLY A 80 5.33 5.48 -2.53
CA GLY A 80 6.24 6.60 -2.70
C GLY A 80 6.99 6.60 -4.04
N VAL A 81 7.40 7.80 -4.42
CA VAL A 81 8.32 8.05 -5.54
C VAL A 81 9.52 8.78 -4.98
N PHE A 82 10.70 8.27 -5.27
CA PHE A 82 11.96 8.82 -4.81
C PHE A 82 12.81 9.15 -6.02
N VAL A 83 13.32 10.37 -6.09
CA VAL A 83 14.06 10.87 -7.25
C VAL A 83 15.39 11.44 -6.77
N ASP A 84 16.48 10.87 -7.25
CA ASP A 84 17.83 11.35 -7.02
C ASP A 84 18.01 12.76 -7.60
N GLU A 85 18.88 13.54 -7.00
CA GLU A 85 19.05 14.98 -7.30
C GLU A 85 19.23 15.26 -8.80
N PRO A 86 20.05 14.51 -9.57
CA PRO A 86 20.25 14.76 -11.00
C PRO A 86 18.98 14.64 -11.86
N LEU A 87 18.01 13.85 -11.43
CA LEU A 87 16.74 13.66 -12.14
C LEU A 87 15.58 14.51 -11.61
N ARG A 88 15.80 15.34 -10.59
CA ARG A 88 14.77 16.26 -10.11
C ARG A 88 14.41 17.27 -11.20
N GLY A 89 13.11 17.42 -11.45
CA GLY A 89 12.62 18.29 -12.53
C GLY A 89 12.68 17.71 -13.94
N SER A 90 13.27 16.51 -14.15
CA SER A 90 13.36 15.85 -15.49
C SER A 90 12.05 15.20 -15.96
N GLY A 91 11.04 15.09 -15.10
CA GLY A 91 9.82 14.33 -15.38
C GLY A 91 9.91 12.84 -15.02
N ALA A 92 11.03 12.34 -14.46
CA ALA A 92 11.22 10.94 -14.10
C ALA A 92 10.13 10.39 -13.16
N ALA A 93 9.68 11.17 -12.20
CA ALA A 93 8.58 10.78 -11.31
C ALA A 93 7.27 10.52 -12.08
N LEU A 94 6.98 11.36 -13.07
CA LEU A 94 5.79 11.22 -13.91
C LEU A 94 5.90 10.01 -14.84
N GLN A 95 7.07 9.82 -15.44
CA GLN A 95 7.37 8.66 -16.27
C GLN A 95 7.19 7.34 -15.50
N LEU A 96 7.74 7.27 -14.27
CA LEU A 96 7.54 6.14 -13.36
C LEU A 96 6.06 5.90 -13.05
N ALA A 97 5.32 6.95 -12.74
CA ALA A 97 3.91 6.85 -12.38
C ALA A 97 3.04 6.34 -13.53
N PHE A 98 3.29 6.78 -14.76
CA PHE A 98 2.56 6.29 -15.92
C PHE A 98 2.95 4.85 -16.28
N ALA A 99 4.24 4.51 -16.26
CA ALA A 99 4.68 3.14 -16.49
C ALA A 99 4.10 2.18 -15.45
N LEU A 100 4.10 2.57 -14.18
CA LEU A 100 3.48 1.79 -13.11
C LEU A 100 1.98 1.57 -13.35
N ARG A 101 1.23 2.62 -13.74
CA ARG A 101 -0.20 2.50 -14.06
C ARG A 101 -0.43 1.51 -15.20
N ASP A 102 0.38 1.61 -16.25
CA ASP A 102 0.22 0.77 -17.44
C ASP A 102 0.62 -0.69 -17.13
N THR A 103 1.67 -0.89 -16.34
CA THR A 103 2.06 -2.21 -15.83
C THR A 103 0.98 -2.80 -14.93
N ALA A 104 0.45 -2.03 -13.99
CA ALA A 104 -0.63 -2.49 -13.10
C ALA A 104 -1.87 -2.93 -13.89
N ARG A 105 -2.23 -2.17 -14.93
CA ARG A 105 -3.33 -2.54 -15.83
C ARG A 105 -3.05 -3.84 -16.59
N ALA A 106 -1.84 -3.99 -17.12
CA ALA A 106 -1.42 -5.19 -17.85
C ALA A 106 -1.37 -6.44 -16.96
N GLU A 107 -1.01 -6.29 -15.69
CA GLU A 107 -1.01 -7.37 -14.68
C GLU A 107 -2.40 -7.65 -14.09
N GLY A 108 -3.45 -6.97 -14.55
CA GLY A 108 -4.83 -7.25 -14.18
C GLY A 108 -5.29 -6.65 -12.85
N TYR A 109 -4.58 -5.64 -12.33
CA TYR A 109 -5.12 -4.85 -11.23
C TYR A 109 -6.36 -4.06 -11.67
N GLU A 110 -7.33 -3.93 -10.78
CA GLU A 110 -8.54 -3.16 -11.05
C GLU A 110 -8.34 -1.65 -10.95
N GLY A 111 -7.26 -1.21 -10.31
CA GLY A 111 -6.96 0.21 -10.16
C GLY A 111 -5.74 0.50 -9.31
N LEU A 112 -5.56 1.79 -9.05
CA LEU A 112 -4.53 2.34 -8.16
C LEU A 112 -5.18 2.94 -6.91
N ALA A 113 -4.45 2.92 -5.80
CA ALA A 113 -4.82 3.63 -4.58
C ALA A 113 -3.59 4.33 -3.98
N ALA A 114 -3.79 5.46 -3.32
CA ALA A 114 -2.73 6.16 -2.57
C ALA A 114 -3.32 6.95 -1.40
N TRP A 115 -2.55 7.07 -0.33
CA TRP A 115 -2.80 8.05 0.72
C TRP A 115 -2.19 9.39 0.29
N VAL A 116 -3.04 10.37 0.03
CA VAL A 116 -2.63 11.67 -0.53
C VAL A 116 -2.75 12.75 0.53
N GLU A 117 -1.65 13.44 0.76
CA GLU A 117 -1.62 14.65 1.57
C GLU A 117 -1.95 15.86 0.68
N PRO A 118 -3.06 16.59 0.92
CA PRO A 118 -3.61 17.54 -0.06
C PRO A 118 -2.67 18.70 -0.47
N HIS A 119 -1.70 19.02 0.37
CA HIS A 119 -0.82 20.18 0.19
C HIS A 119 0.61 19.82 -0.23
N LYS A 120 0.88 18.55 -0.49
CA LYS A 120 2.19 18.08 -0.91
C LYS A 120 2.31 17.91 -2.43
N PRO A 121 3.54 17.96 -2.98
CA PRO A 121 3.78 17.74 -4.41
C PRO A 121 3.18 16.44 -4.95
N GLU A 122 3.11 15.40 -4.11
CA GLU A 122 2.50 14.11 -4.45
C GLU A 122 1.02 14.22 -4.82
N ALA A 123 0.33 15.26 -4.36
CA ALA A 123 -1.06 15.52 -4.76
C ALA A 123 -1.18 15.83 -6.26
N ALA A 124 -0.20 16.52 -6.85
CA ALA A 124 -0.15 16.77 -8.28
C ALA A 124 0.02 15.47 -9.06
N LEU A 125 0.90 14.58 -8.60
CA LEU A 125 1.12 13.26 -9.21
C LEU A 125 -0.16 12.40 -9.12
N ALA A 126 -0.81 12.39 -7.97
CA ALA A 126 -2.09 11.71 -7.78
C ALA A 126 -3.17 12.24 -8.75
N HIS A 127 -3.24 13.56 -8.94
CA HIS A 127 -4.16 14.17 -9.91
C HIS A 127 -3.85 13.73 -11.35
N MET A 128 -2.58 13.72 -11.76
CA MET A 128 -2.17 13.27 -13.09
C MET A 128 -2.48 11.78 -13.34
N LEU A 129 -2.38 10.95 -12.32
CA LEU A 129 -2.82 9.56 -12.33
C LEU A 129 -4.34 9.39 -12.26
N ARG A 130 -5.09 10.50 -12.18
CA ARG A 130 -6.55 10.53 -12.04
C ARG A 130 -7.05 9.84 -10.76
N LEU A 131 -6.25 9.86 -9.69
CA LEU A 131 -6.72 9.40 -8.40
C LEU A 131 -7.77 10.38 -7.87
N ARG A 132 -8.99 9.91 -7.74
CA ARG A 132 -10.09 10.70 -7.16
C ARG A 132 -10.08 10.49 -5.65
N SER A 133 -10.11 11.57 -4.90
CA SER A 133 -10.24 11.50 -3.44
C SER A 133 -11.58 10.90 -3.07
N THR A 134 -11.54 9.84 -2.28
CA THR A 134 -12.72 9.15 -1.76
C THR A 134 -12.74 9.21 -0.23
N GLY A 135 -13.91 9.46 0.32
CA GLY A 135 -14.10 9.50 1.77
C GLY A 135 -13.57 10.74 2.48
N PRO A 136 -13.61 10.73 3.81
CA PRO A 136 -13.20 11.84 4.67
C PRO A 136 -11.67 12.01 4.72
N LEU A 137 -11.25 13.15 5.26
CA LEU A 137 -9.89 13.31 5.77
C LEU A 137 -9.67 12.37 6.96
N VAL A 138 -8.52 11.67 6.98
CA VAL A 138 -8.18 10.73 8.03
C VAL A 138 -6.79 11.01 8.60
N HIS A 139 -6.60 10.68 9.87
CA HIS A 139 -5.27 10.47 10.42
C HIS A 139 -4.94 8.99 10.39
N ARG A 140 -3.71 8.67 10.02
CA ARG A 140 -3.18 7.31 10.06
C ARG A 140 -2.51 7.09 11.40
N PHE A 141 -2.88 6.02 12.08
CA PHE A 141 -2.32 5.63 13.36
C PHE A 141 -1.59 4.30 13.24
N ASP A 142 -0.46 4.22 13.89
CA ASP A 142 0.29 3.00 14.11
C ASP A 142 -0.01 2.49 15.52
N VAL A 143 -0.70 1.38 15.61
CA VAL A 143 -1.26 0.83 16.85
C VAL A 143 -0.49 -0.43 17.25
N PRO A 144 0.14 -0.47 18.42
CA PRO A 144 0.73 -1.70 18.93
C PRO A 144 -0.40 -2.67 19.34
N LEU A 145 -0.26 -3.93 18.94
CA LEU A 145 -1.19 -4.97 19.34
C LEU A 145 -0.65 -5.73 20.56
N PRO A 146 -1.48 -6.04 21.53
CA PRO A 146 -1.07 -6.84 22.68
C PRO A 146 -0.63 -8.24 22.25
N ALA A 147 0.37 -8.79 22.95
CA ALA A 147 0.93 -10.11 22.64
C ALA A 147 -0.10 -11.23 22.84
N ASP A 148 -0.99 -11.05 23.81
CA ASP A 148 -1.96 -12.03 24.28
C ASP A 148 -3.37 -11.45 24.17
N GLY A 149 -3.86 -11.33 22.95
CA GLY A 149 -5.27 -10.98 22.74
C GLY A 149 -6.17 -12.22 22.82
N PRO A 150 -7.43 -12.10 23.25
CA PRO A 150 -8.36 -13.22 23.42
C PRO A 150 -8.83 -13.85 22.10
N TYR A 151 -8.18 -13.55 20.99
CA TYR A 151 -8.68 -13.85 19.65
C TYR A 151 -7.83 -14.91 18.96
N ALA A 152 -8.32 -16.14 18.96
CA ALA A 152 -7.78 -17.21 18.14
C ALA A 152 -8.52 -17.22 16.78
N VAL A 153 -7.93 -16.66 15.76
CA VAL A 153 -8.37 -16.86 14.37
C VAL A 153 -7.24 -17.58 13.65
N ALA A 154 -7.54 -18.73 13.05
CA ALA A 154 -6.61 -19.38 12.14
C ALA A 154 -6.58 -18.59 10.84
N ALA A 155 -5.50 -17.85 10.59
CA ALA A 155 -5.31 -17.11 9.37
C ALA A 155 -4.21 -17.75 8.54
N THR A 156 -4.51 -18.10 7.30
CA THR A 156 -3.51 -18.53 6.33
C THR A 156 -3.25 -17.37 5.37
N ALA A 157 -2.18 -16.62 5.62
CA ALA A 157 -1.74 -15.58 4.69
C ALA A 157 -1.07 -16.25 3.48
N ARG A 158 -1.62 -16.07 2.29
CA ARG A 158 -0.99 -16.55 1.05
C ARG A 158 -0.29 -15.45 0.27
N SER A 159 -0.76 -14.19 0.41
CA SER A 159 -0.14 -12.99 -0.18
C SER A 159 -0.76 -11.73 0.43
N ASN A 160 -0.10 -10.57 0.27
CA ASN A 160 -0.68 -9.29 0.65
C ASN A 160 -2.01 -9.05 -0.08
N GLY A 161 -3.07 -8.80 0.67
CA GLY A 161 -4.41 -8.55 0.13
C GLY A 161 -5.29 -9.78 -0.08
N ARG A 162 -4.77 -11.00 0.12
CA ARG A 162 -5.57 -12.23 0.11
C ARG A 162 -5.34 -13.01 1.39
N LEU A 163 -6.18 -12.80 2.37
CA LEU A 163 -6.28 -13.62 3.54
C LEU A 163 -7.53 -14.49 3.42
N VAL A 164 -7.35 -15.80 3.45
CA VAL A 164 -8.46 -16.72 3.65
C VAL A 164 -8.57 -16.93 5.15
N MET A 165 -9.59 -16.33 5.74
CA MET A 165 -9.94 -16.56 7.13
C MET A 165 -10.97 -17.68 7.19
N GLU A 166 -10.64 -18.74 7.91
CA GLU A 166 -11.67 -19.65 8.37
C GLU A 166 -12.30 -19.01 9.62
N PRO A 167 -13.61 -18.73 9.62
CA PRO A 167 -14.26 -18.12 10.77
C PRO A 167 -14.16 -19.10 11.96
N VAL A 168 -13.48 -18.67 13.00
CA VAL A 168 -13.64 -19.32 14.30
C VAL A 168 -15.02 -18.92 14.82
N THR A 169 -15.79 -19.88 15.23
CA THR A 169 -17.20 -19.81 15.60
C THR A 169 -17.56 -18.81 16.71
N SER A 170 -16.64 -18.02 17.20
CA SER A 170 -16.84 -17.03 18.25
C SER A 170 -16.62 -15.56 17.84
N ALA A 171 -16.17 -15.28 16.60
CA ALA A 171 -16.08 -13.90 16.13
C ALA A 171 -17.44 -13.44 15.58
N PRO A 172 -17.89 -12.20 15.86
CA PRO A 172 -19.10 -11.69 15.23
C PRO A 172 -18.95 -11.75 13.71
N PRO A 173 -19.95 -12.29 12.95
CA PRO A 173 -19.89 -12.45 11.51
C PRO A 173 -19.49 -11.17 10.76
N LEU A 174 -19.97 -10.01 11.24
CA LEU A 174 -19.70 -8.71 10.67
C LEU A 174 -18.20 -8.36 10.57
N VAL A 175 -17.38 -8.86 11.51
CA VAL A 175 -15.95 -8.53 11.55
C VAL A 175 -15.15 -9.44 10.64
N ALA A 176 -15.55 -10.70 10.50
CA ALA A 176 -14.96 -11.61 9.52
C ALA A 176 -15.19 -11.08 8.09
N ASP A 177 -16.41 -10.64 7.77
CA ASP A 177 -16.76 -10.08 6.47
C ASP A 177 -16.01 -8.78 6.14
N LEU A 178 -15.73 -7.94 7.14
CA LEU A 178 -14.97 -6.71 6.99
C LEU A 178 -13.49 -6.96 6.60
N LEU A 179 -12.95 -8.09 6.99
CA LEU A 179 -11.54 -8.43 6.77
C LEU A 179 -11.31 -9.33 5.56
N THR A 180 -12.32 -10.04 5.08
CA THR A 180 -12.20 -10.97 3.94
C THR A 180 -12.24 -10.30 2.56
N GLY A 181 -12.63 -9.05 2.45
CA GLY A 181 -12.36 -8.22 1.28
C GLY A 181 -13.34 -8.28 0.12
N ASP A 182 -14.37 -9.11 0.16
CA ASP A 182 -15.27 -9.30 -0.98
C ASP A 182 -16.62 -8.57 -0.85
N ALA A 183 -16.95 -8.07 0.33
CA ALA A 183 -18.19 -7.34 0.57
C ALA A 183 -18.04 -5.82 0.34
N PRO A 184 -19.09 -5.11 -0.10
CA PRO A 184 -19.09 -3.65 -0.13
C PRO A 184 -18.79 -3.07 1.26
N GLY A 185 -17.71 -2.30 1.38
CA GLY A 185 -17.25 -1.74 2.65
C GLY A 185 -16.19 -2.58 3.39
N SER A 186 -15.75 -3.68 2.81
CA SER A 186 -14.68 -4.50 3.39
C SER A 186 -13.37 -3.74 3.56
N VAL A 187 -12.64 -4.04 4.63
CA VAL A 187 -11.34 -3.47 4.91
C VAL A 187 -10.26 -4.26 4.15
N ARG A 188 -9.59 -3.61 3.21
CA ARG A 188 -8.42 -4.20 2.55
C ARG A 188 -7.22 -4.09 3.48
N TRP A 189 -6.30 -5.01 3.36
CA TRP A 189 -5.09 -5.02 4.16
C TRP A 189 -3.85 -5.34 3.31
N VAL A 190 -2.70 -4.93 3.80
CA VAL A 190 -1.40 -5.26 3.22
C VAL A 190 -0.35 -5.34 4.33
N HIS A 191 0.58 -6.25 4.22
CA HIS A 191 1.73 -6.30 5.10
C HIS A 191 2.81 -5.33 4.58
N ASP A 192 3.09 -4.28 5.34
CA ASP A 192 4.10 -3.28 5.02
C ASP A 192 5.19 -3.29 6.09
N ARG A 193 6.32 -3.88 5.77
CA ARG A 193 7.51 -3.99 6.63
C ARG A 193 7.18 -4.68 7.96
N HIS A 194 6.92 -3.94 9.02
CA HIS A 194 6.66 -4.45 10.36
C HIS A 194 5.22 -4.18 10.83
N ARG A 195 4.33 -3.77 9.93
CA ARG A 195 2.93 -3.47 10.28
C ARG A 195 1.93 -4.03 9.29
N LEU A 196 0.75 -4.33 9.76
CA LEU A 196 -0.41 -4.63 8.95
C LEU A 196 -1.13 -3.30 8.64
N VAL A 197 -1.19 -2.92 7.35
CA VAL A 197 -1.85 -1.68 6.93
C VAL A 197 -3.28 -1.97 6.52
N LEU A 198 -4.24 -1.31 7.15
CA LEU A 198 -5.66 -1.41 6.82
C LEU A 198 -6.10 -0.24 5.93
N SER A 199 -6.93 -0.52 4.93
CA SER A 199 -7.30 0.44 3.88
C SER A 199 -8.36 1.42 4.27
N GLY A 200 -9.19 1.05 5.16
CA GLY A 200 -10.35 1.81 5.51
C GLY A 200 -10.93 1.27 6.79
N PHE A 201 -11.81 2.04 7.34
CA PHE A 201 -12.39 1.75 8.59
C PHE A 201 -13.82 2.30 8.60
N PRO A 202 -14.83 1.45 8.47
CA PRO A 202 -16.21 1.88 8.49
C PRO A 202 -16.70 2.15 9.91
N ALA A 203 -15.77 2.35 10.88
CA ALA A 203 -16.16 2.51 12.26
C ALA A 203 -17.04 3.72 12.47
N ALA A 204 -18.22 3.46 12.91
CA ALA A 204 -19.13 4.45 13.44
C ALA A 204 -18.90 4.71 14.95
N SER A 205 -18.12 3.85 15.62
CA SER A 205 -17.94 3.93 17.08
C SER A 205 -16.58 3.40 17.55
N VAL A 206 -16.20 3.79 18.77
CA VAL A 206 -15.01 3.25 19.46
C VAL A 206 -15.11 1.74 19.67
N THR A 207 -16.34 1.21 19.85
CA THR A 207 -16.58 -0.23 19.99
C THR A 207 -16.20 -0.98 18.71
N ASP A 208 -16.56 -0.43 17.54
CA ASP A 208 -16.20 -1.02 16.25
C ASP A 208 -14.69 -1.01 16.06
N LEU A 209 -14.02 0.05 16.49
CA LEU A 209 -12.57 0.16 16.46
C LEU A 209 -11.89 -0.95 17.27
N GLY A 210 -12.38 -1.20 18.47
CA GLY A 210 -11.92 -2.32 19.30
C GLY A 210 -12.09 -3.67 18.60
N GLN A 211 -13.22 -3.90 17.95
CA GLN A 211 -13.49 -5.13 17.19
C GLN A 211 -12.57 -5.29 15.99
N VAL A 212 -12.31 -4.22 15.23
CA VAL A 212 -11.38 -4.27 14.09
C VAL A 212 -9.96 -4.58 14.54
N LEU A 213 -9.49 -3.95 15.61
CA LEU A 213 -8.17 -4.26 16.19
C LEU A 213 -8.09 -5.71 16.66
N ALA A 214 -9.14 -6.18 17.28
CA ALA A 214 -9.28 -7.56 17.71
C ALA A 214 -9.19 -8.55 16.55
N ALA A 215 -9.87 -8.26 15.45
CA ALA A 215 -9.83 -9.08 14.25
C ALA A 215 -8.51 -8.95 13.48
N ALA A 216 -7.86 -7.79 13.53
CA ALA A 216 -6.55 -7.58 12.89
C ALA A 216 -5.40 -8.27 13.64
N ALA A 217 -5.52 -8.49 14.95
CA ALA A 217 -4.45 -9.07 15.76
C ALA A 217 -3.96 -10.45 15.28
N PRO A 218 -4.84 -11.45 15.01
CA PRO A 218 -4.40 -12.73 14.48
C PRO A 218 -3.80 -12.64 13.07
N LEU A 219 -4.28 -11.71 12.24
CA LEU A 219 -3.69 -11.42 10.93
C LEU A 219 -2.27 -10.91 11.06
N ALA A 220 -2.09 -9.89 11.92
CA ALA A 220 -0.78 -9.32 12.19
C ALA A 220 0.19 -10.40 12.68
N LYS A 221 -0.25 -11.27 13.59
CA LYS A 221 0.53 -12.40 14.09
C LYS A 221 0.91 -13.37 12.96
N ALA A 222 -0.03 -13.69 12.06
CA ALA A 222 0.20 -14.62 10.95
C ALA A 222 1.25 -14.09 9.95
N VAL A 223 1.34 -12.78 9.75
CA VAL A 223 2.36 -12.14 8.92
C VAL A 223 3.61 -11.69 9.70
N GLY A 224 3.72 -12.08 10.97
CA GLY A 224 4.91 -11.84 11.78
C GLY A 224 5.03 -10.42 12.35
N THR A 225 3.93 -9.67 12.43
CA THR A 225 3.93 -8.32 13.01
C THR A 225 3.07 -8.22 14.27
N ARG A 226 3.30 -7.16 15.06
CA ARG A 226 2.48 -6.80 16.22
C ARG A 226 1.97 -5.37 16.14
N ARG A 227 1.95 -4.80 14.94
CA ARG A 227 1.53 -3.43 14.73
C ARG A 227 0.50 -3.37 13.61
N VAL A 228 -0.48 -2.52 13.79
CA VAL A 228 -1.52 -2.26 12.79
C VAL A 228 -1.54 -0.78 12.47
N GLU A 229 -1.45 -0.46 11.19
CA GLU A 229 -1.71 0.88 10.69
C GLU A 229 -3.18 0.97 10.28
N LEU A 230 -3.89 1.94 10.80
CA LEU A 230 -5.28 2.17 10.43
C LEU A 230 -5.60 3.66 10.27
N PRO A 231 -6.45 4.02 9.30
CA PRO A 231 -6.95 5.37 9.11
C PRO A 231 -8.18 5.59 10.01
N VAL A 232 -8.23 6.75 10.66
CA VAL A 232 -9.37 7.20 11.47
C VAL A 232 -9.81 8.56 10.98
N PRO A 233 -11.12 8.83 10.83
CA PRO A 233 -11.61 10.15 10.46
C PRO A 233 -11.00 11.25 11.33
N ALA A 234 -10.47 12.30 10.72
CA ALA A 234 -9.78 13.35 11.44
C ALA A 234 -10.68 14.11 12.42
N ALA A 235 -11.99 14.08 12.18
CA ALA A 235 -13.00 14.67 13.05
C ALA A 235 -13.41 13.76 14.23
N ASP A 236 -13.00 12.49 14.24
CA ASP A 236 -13.37 11.54 15.30
C ASP A 236 -12.37 11.61 16.45
N LEU A 237 -12.62 12.54 17.36
CA LEU A 237 -11.80 12.72 18.56
C LEU A 237 -11.91 11.54 19.52
N SER A 238 -13.06 10.87 19.61
CA SER A 238 -13.26 9.73 20.50
C SER A 238 -12.38 8.55 20.09
N ALA A 239 -12.33 8.23 18.80
CA ALA A 239 -11.44 7.23 18.28
C ALA A 239 -9.97 7.61 18.48
N ALA A 240 -9.61 8.87 18.26
CA ALA A 240 -8.25 9.35 18.49
C ALA A 240 -7.81 9.20 19.95
N PHE A 241 -8.67 9.55 20.92
CA PHE A 241 -8.41 9.35 22.34
C PHE A 241 -8.31 7.87 22.72
N PHE A 242 -9.18 7.03 22.19
CA PHE A 242 -9.12 5.59 22.40
C PHE A 242 -7.78 5.02 21.92
N LEU A 243 -7.35 5.38 20.71
CA LEU A 243 -6.06 4.94 20.17
C LEU A 243 -4.87 5.45 20.98
N ALA A 244 -4.94 6.69 21.47
CA ALA A 244 -3.92 7.23 22.35
C ALA A 244 -3.82 6.42 23.67
N SER A 245 -4.94 5.93 24.22
CA SER A 245 -4.92 5.04 25.39
C SER A 245 -4.23 3.71 25.14
N LEU A 246 -4.22 3.25 23.88
CA LEU A 246 -3.48 2.07 23.40
C LEU A 246 -2.01 2.36 23.04
N LYS A 247 -1.52 3.56 23.33
CA LYS A 247 -0.16 4.02 22.96
C LYS A 247 0.06 4.03 21.45
N ALA A 248 -0.97 4.27 20.67
CA ALA A 248 -0.88 4.42 19.24
C ALA A 248 -0.17 5.74 18.86
N HIS A 249 0.63 5.70 17.80
CA HIS A 249 1.34 6.85 17.28
C HIS A 249 0.69 7.35 15.98
N ARG A 250 0.56 8.66 15.83
CA ARG A 250 0.11 9.26 14.59
C ARG A 250 1.26 9.28 13.59
N LEU A 251 1.06 8.69 12.41
CA LEU A 251 2.08 8.56 11.38
C LEU A 251 2.28 9.83 10.55
N SER A 252 1.28 10.71 10.47
CA SER A 252 1.39 11.99 9.78
C SER A 252 0.85 13.13 10.64
N ARG A 253 1.49 14.29 10.58
CA ARG A 253 1.02 15.50 11.30
C ARG A 253 -0.27 16.03 10.69
N THR A 254 -0.37 15.99 9.38
CA THR A 254 -1.53 16.44 8.60
C THR A 254 -2.41 15.25 8.23
N PRO A 255 -3.74 15.47 8.16
CA PRO A 255 -4.64 14.43 7.68
C PRO A 255 -4.46 14.20 6.18
N VAL A 256 -4.72 12.96 5.76
CA VAL A 256 -4.61 12.50 4.36
C VAL A 256 -5.97 12.08 3.83
N ARG A 257 -6.09 11.93 2.51
CA ARG A 257 -7.24 11.31 1.86
C ARG A 257 -6.82 10.08 1.08
N LEU A 258 -7.70 9.10 1.02
CA LEU A 258 -7.54 8.00 0.08
C LEU A 258 -7.90 8.49 -1.32
N GLY A 259 -6.93 8.43 -2.22
CA GLY A 259 -7.16 8.62 -3.66
C GLY A 259 -7.27 7.26 -4.33
N ARG A 260 -8.23 7.09 -5.25
CA ARG A 260 -8.41 5.88 -6.04
C ARG A 260 -8.62 6.21 -7.52
N ALA A 261 -8.07 5.37 -8.39
CA ALA A 261 -8.34 5.36 -9.82
C ALA A 261 -8.66 3.94 -10.25
N ASP A 262 -9.91 3.67 -10.59
CA ASP A 262 -10.33 2.40 -11.12
C ASP A 262 -10.09 2.38 -12.64
N PHE A 263 -9.55 1.29 -13.17
CA PHE A 263 -9.18 1.19 -14.59
C PHE A 263 -10.38 0.92 -15.52
N GLY A 264 -11.58 0.75 -14.95
CA GLY A 264 -12.74 0.28 -15.68
C GLY A 264 -12.59 -1.21 -16.03
N SER A 265 -13.61 -2.02 -15.81
CA SER A 265 -13.51 -3.44 -16.12
C SER A 265 -13.39 -3.65 -17.62
N THR A 266 -12.20 -3.89 -18.11
CA THR A 266 -11.93 -4.50 -19.42
C THR A 266 -12.02 -6.03 -19.32
N ARG A 267 -12.71 -6.58 -18.34
CA ARG A 267 -12.94 -8.04 -18.33
C ARG A 267 -13.88 -8.36 -19.49
N PRO A 268 -13.39 -8.97 -20.60
CA PRO A 268 -14.24 -9.80 -21.42
C PRO A 268 -14.73 -10.88 -20.47
N GLY A 269 -16.06 -11.08 -20.40
CA GLY A 269 -16.74 -11.88 -19.41
C GLY A 269 -15.93 -13.12 -19.00
N HIS A 270 -15.67 -13.27 -17.72
CA HIS A 270 -15.24 -14.54 -17.15
C HIS A 270 -16.40 -15.53 -17.41
N ALA A 271 -16.37 -16.17 -18.57
CA ALA A 271 -17.11 -17.37 -18.79
C ALA A 271 -16.70 -18.30 -17.64
N ALA A 272 -17.65 -18.62 -16.77
CA ALA A 272 -17.49 -19.59 -15.73
C ALA A 272 -16.76 -20.80 -16.31
N ARG A 273 -15.56 -21.08 -15.83
CA ARG A 273 -14.92 -22.37 -16.09
C ARG A 273 -15.78 -23.41 -15.40
N GLU A 274 -16.63 -24.05 -16.18
CA GLU A 274 -17.31 -25.25 -15.74
C GLU A 274 -16.28 -26.24 -15.21
N PRO A 275 -16.52 -26.83 -14.04
CA PRO A 275 -15.65 -27.90 -13.54
C PRO A 275 -15.69 -29.03 -14.54
N LYS A 276 -14.55 -29.38 -15.13
CA LYS A 276 -14.43 -30.61 -15.92
C LYS A 276 -14.75 -31.77 -15.00
N GLU A 277 -15.91 -32.37 -15.21
CA GLU A 277 -16.26 -33.70 -14.69
C GLU A 277 -15.13 -34.66 -15.04
N GLN A 278 -14.45 -35.16 -14.04
CA GLN A 278 -13.57 -36.30 -14.18
C GLN A 278 -14.45 -37.52 -14.36
N VAL A 279 -14.62 -37.94 -15.63
CA VAL A 279 -15.14 -39.25 -15.96
C VAL A 279 -14.17 -40.28 -15.41
N ARG A 280 -14.60 -41.02 -14.39
CA ARG A 280 -13.97 -42.25 -13.96
C ARG A 280 -14.26 -43.34 -14.99
N ALA A 281 -13.21 -43.90 -15.56
CA ALA A 281 -13.19 -45.24 -16.11
C ALA A 281 -12.37 -46.15 -15.20
#